data_73df1bc976a9745206cab9179c4c1d3e
#
_entry.id   73df1bc976a9745206cab9179c4c1d3e
#
_cell.length_a   1.000
_cell.length_b   1.000
_cell.length_c   1.000
_cell.angle_alpha   90.00
_cell.angle_beta   90.00
_cell.angle_gamma   90.00
#
_symmetry.space_group_name_H-M   'P 1'
#
loop_
_entity.id
_entity.type
_entity.pdbx_description
1 polymer ?
#
loop_
_entity_poly.entity_id
_entity_poly.type
_entity_poly.pdbx_seq_one_letter_code
_entity_poly.pdbx_strand_id
1 'polypeptide(L)'
;GVQTNITVHVADYAQKYADDKILQYINENIAGKNLSDMELMKKIAAYPASFDYGASHSGYVSMIIYGNGDCWASTSTIIRTCELLGIDAWSRNGNKDYGAGSGHMNTMVYYDGKYYELEAGYSGTAPRYYSAEERDSLFCFHDKDDGTLSIYQYDGQLTSGDTLEIPATYQGKTVTEIEDQFSQGSNRTCGTIHLPDTITKIGAFAFSGFEQATSINIPASVKEIGTGAFAQCLSLENFECTGMGNNYASQNGILYSCDKKIAISGPAVNNPQFASGVQQIAEGAFSYNTNLVKIVIPESVTTIEDAAFFDCYSVKNVTIKGTDITFGSNVFYNCSELTLRGTVGSAVETYANENGIAFRDIQEPPKNGLYQEGDSWNYY
;
A
#
# COMPACT_ATOMS: atom_id res chain seq x y z
N GLY A 1 -7.11 -24.81 32.61
CA GLY A 1 -8.46 -24.29 32.31
C GLY A 1 -8.85 -23.11 33.21
N VAL A 2 -8.42 -23.08 34.44
CA VAL A 2 -8.77 -21.99 35.40
C VAL A 2 -8.02 -20.69 35.12
N GLN A 3 -6.76 -20.76 34.69
CA GLN A 3 -5.97 -19.55 34.35
C GLN A 3 -6.50 -18.79 33.14
N THR A 4 -7.01 -19.51 32.12
CA THR A 4 -7.53 -18.87 30.89
C THR A 4 -8.82 -18.09 31.17
N ASN A 5 -9.69 -18.62 32.02
CA ASN A 5 -10.95 -17.96 32.37
C ASN A 5 -10.73 -16.69 33.23
N ILE A 6 -9.73 -16.71 34.13
CA ILE A 6 -9.40 -15.54 34.96
C ILE A 6 -8.83 -14.40 34.10
N THR A 7 -8.00 -14.71 33.10
CA THR A 7 -7.41 -13.70 32.21
C THR A 7 -8.48 -13.02 31.35
N VAL A 8 -9.44 -13.76 30.81
CA VAL A 8 -10.56 -13.20 30.03
C VAL A 8 -11.42 -12.29 30.91
N HIS A 9 -11.78 -12.70 32.12
CA HIS A 9 -12.58 -11.87 33.03
C HIS A 9 -11.88 -10.58 33.46
N VAL A 10 -10.56 -10.60 33.62
CA VAL A 10 -9.79 -9.39 33.96
C VAL A 10 -9.75 -8.42 32.78
N ALA A 11 -9.57 -8.92 31.53
CA ALA A 11 -9.60 -8.09 30.35
C ALA A 11 -10.96 -7.42 30.14
N ASP A 12 -12.05 -8.17 30.26
CA ASP A 12 -13.42 -7.66 30.15
C ASP A 12 -13.71 -6.60 31.22
N TYR A 13 -13.22 -6.81 32.45
CA TYR A 13 -13.39 -5.85 33.51
C TYR A 13 -12.58 -4.56 33.28
N ALA A 14 -11.36 -4.68 32.78
CA ALA A 14 -10.50 -3.54 32.47
C ALA A 14 -11.12 -2.67 31.34
N GLN A 15 -11.62 -3.31 30.30
CA GLN A 15 -12.31 -2.62 29.20
C GLN A 15 -13.57 -1.91 29.70
N LYS A 16 -14.41 -2.63 30.48
CA LYS A 16 -15.61 -2.03 31.07
C LYS A 16 -15.28 -0.83 31.95
N TYR A 17 -14.24 -0.93 32.78
CA TYR A 17 -13.80 0.19 33.62
C TYR A 17 -13.38 1.40 32.77
N ALA A 18 -12.63 1.18 31.68
CA ALA A 18 -12.22 2.25 30.79
C ALA A 18 -13.43 2.89 30.08
N ASP A 19 -14.37 2.09 29.58
CA ASP A 19 -15.61 2.57 28.97
C ASP A 19 -16.47 3.37 29.96
N ASP A 20 -16.60 2.92 31.20
CA ASP A 20 -17.33 3.64 32.25
C ASP A 20 -16.70 5.03 32.52
N LYS A 21 -15.36 5.15 32.43
CA LYS A 21 -14.67 6.43 32.58
C LYS A 21 -14.89 7.37 31.40
N ILE A 22 -14.89 6.86 30.18
CA ILE A 22 -15.25 7.63 28.99
C ILE A 22 -16.70 8.11 29.08
N LEU A 23 -17.62 7.22 29.43
CA LEU A 23 -19.05 7.57 29.62
C LEU A 23 -19.25 8.62 30.72
N GLN A 24 -18.50 8.56 31.82
CA GLN A 24 -18.51 9.60 32.84
C GLN A 24 -18.08 10.95 32.25
N TYR A 25 -16.96 10.96 31.48
CA TYR A 25 -16.50 12.18 30.81
C TYR A 25 -17.53 12.74 29.83
N ILE A 26 -18.14 11.87 29.02
CA ILE A 26 -19.19 12.25 28.05
C ILE A 26 -20.37 12.92 28.79
N ASN A 27 -20.86 12.32 29.87
CA ASN A 27 -21.97 12.84 30.65
C ASN A 27 -21.66 14.22 31.29
N GLU A 28 -20.44 14.41 31.76
CA GLU A 28 -20.02 15.67 32.39
C GLU A 28 -19.76 16.79 31.39
N ASN A 29 -19.25 16.49 30.21
CA ASN A 29 -18.69 17.45 29.28
C ASN A 29 -19.42 17.62 27.96
N ILE A 30 -20.21 16.63 27.51
CA ILE A 30 -20.82 16.57 26.18
C ILE A 30 -22.34 16.41 26.25
N ALA A 31 -22.84 15.38 26.93
CA ALA A 31 -24.25 15.02 26.93
C ALA A 31 -25.15 16.14 27.45
N GLY A 32 -26.23 16.39 26.71
CA GLY A 32 -27.22 17.42 27.06
C GLY A 32 -26.74 18.87 26.90
N LYS A 33 -25.55 19.10 26.33
CA LYS A 33 -25.02 20.44 26.05
C LYS A 33 -25.31 20.83 24.60
N ASN A 34 -25.63 22.11 24.39
CA ASN A 34 -25.80 22.65 23.05
C ASN A 34 -24.43 23.09 22.50
N LEU A 35 -23.68 22.14 21.97
CA LEU A 35 -22.34 22.37 21.40
C LEU A 35 -22.44 22.54 19.89
N SER A 36 -21.66 23.45 19.33
CA SER A 36 -21.36 23.44 17.89
C SER A 36 -20.50 22.21 17.53
N ASP A 37 -20.45 21.84 16.26
CA ASP A 37 -19.64 20.71 15.79
C ASP A 37 -18.18 20.83 16.23
N MET A 38 -17.59 22.03 16.04
CA MET A 38 -16.21 22.28 16.46
C MET A 38 -16.02 22.19 17.98
N GLU A 39 -16.99 22.62 18.78
CA GLU A 39 -16.93 22.48 20.24
C GLU A 39 -17.04 21.01 20.66
N LEU A 40 -17.89 20.23 19.97
CA LEU A 40 -17.99 18.80 20.18
C LEU A 40 -16.65 18.11 19.88
N MET A 41 -16.05 18.39 18.70
CA MET A 41 -14.74 17.83 18.31
C MET A 41 -13.65 18.20 19.33
N LYS A 42 -13.62 19.44 19.77
CA LYS A 42 -12.72 19.90 20.82
C LYS A 42 -12.90 19.16 22.14
N LYS A 43 -14.11 18.87 22.53
CA LYS A 43 -14.39 18.10 23.75
C LYS A 43 -13.94 16.66 23.61
N ILE A 44 -14.19 16.03 22.46
CA ILE A 44 -13.73 14.68 22.19
C ILE A 44 -12.20 14.56 22.28
N ALA A 45 -11.47 15.46 21.62
CA ALA A 45 -10.01 15.49 21.63
C ALA A 45 -9.42 15.85 22.99
N ALA A 46 -10.11 16.65 23.80
CA ALA A 46 -9.64 17.08 25.11
C ALA A 46 -9.55 15.96 26.15
N TYR A 47 -10.31 14.88 26.00
CA TYR A 47 -10.28 13.79 26.97
C TYR A 47 -8.94 13.05 26.99
N PRO A 48 -8.45 12.50 25.86
CA PRO A 48 -7.11 11.90 25.86
C PRO A 48 -6.00 12.94 26.12
N ALA A 49 -6.16 14.19 25.74
CA ALA A 49 -5.21 15.26 26.03
C ALA A 49 -5.09 15.60 27.53
N SER A 50 -6.02 15.15 28.37
CA SER A 50 -5.95 15.30 29.82
C SER A 50 -5.03 14.30 30.52
N PHE A 51 -4.49 13.29 29.79
CA PHE A 51 -3.56 12.31 30.31
C PHE A 51 -2.11 12.69 29.95
N ASP A 52 -1.17 12.18 30.73
CA ASP A 52 0.26 12.39 30.44
C ASP A 52 0.67 11.66 29.15
N TYR A 53 1.51 12.31 28.34
CA TYR A 53 2.08 11.66 27.17
C TYR A 53 3.27 10.78 27.55
N GLY A 54 3.23 9.49 27.16
CA GLY A 54 4.31 8.55 27.44
C GLY A 54 4.25 7.32 26.55
N ALA A 55 5.39 6.84 26.11
CA ALA A 55 5.53 5.78 25.09
C ALA A 55 5.25 4.35 25.60
N SER A 56 4.81 4.15 26.83
CA SER A 56 4.67 2.81 27.43
C SER A 56 3.30 2.14 27.21
N HIS A 57 2.31 2.87 26.71
CA HIS A 57 0.95 2.36 26.55
C HIS A 57 0.32 2.83 25.23
N SER A 58 -0.07 1.90 24.38
CA SER A 58 -0.57 2.17 23.02
C SER A 58 -2.05 1.90 22.79
N GLY A 59 -2.85 1.68 23.84
CA GLY A 59 -4.28 1.44 23.73
C GLY A 59 -5.10 2.22 24.77
N TYR A 60 -6.36 2.54 24.45
CA TYR A 60 -7.21 3.38 25.32
C TYR A 60 -7.43 2.80 26.70
N VAL A 61 -7.58 1.47 26.83
CA VAL A 61 -7.78 0.80 28.12
C VAL A 61 -6.57 1.05 29.04
N SER A 62 -5.37 0.85 28.53
CA SER A 62 -4.15 1.09 29.29
C SER A 62 -3.92 2.57 29.59
N MET A 63 -4.20 3.47 28.64
CA MET A 63 -4.13 4.90 28.84
C MET A 63 -5.00 5.36 30.02
N ILE A 64 -6.24 4.91 30.08
CA ILE A 64 -7.20 5.30 31.11
C ILE A 64 -6.84 4.69 32.48
N ILE A 65 -6.33 3.46 32.50
CA ILE A 65 -5.96 2.78 33.75
C ILE A 65 -4.67 3.38 34.36
N TYR A 66 -3.69 3.68 33.53
CA TYR A 66 -2.36 4.12 34.00
C TYR A 66 -2.16 5.63 33.94
N GLY A 67 -3.09 6.37 33.33
CA GLY A 67 -3.04 7.83 33.28
C GLY A 67 -2.05 8.42 32.28
N ASN A 68 -1.50 7.59 31.37
CA ASN A 68 -0.59 8.03 30.32
C ASN A 68 -0.69 7.16 29.06
N GLY A 69 -0.27 7.69 27.93
CA GLY A 69 -0.26 6.99 26.66
C GLY A 69 0.45 7.75 25.54
N ASP A 70 0.72 7.06 24.44
CA ASP A 70 1.30 7.62 23.22
C ASP A 70 0.22 8.14 22.24
N CYS A 71 0.62 8.52 21.02
CA CYS A 71 -0.31 8.96 19.99
C CYS A 71 -1.31 7.85 19.57
N TRP A 72 -0.92 6.56 19.64
CA TRP A 72 -1.80 5.43 19.40
C TRP A 72 -2.88 5.30 20.48
N ALA A 73 -2.49 5.45 21.74
CA ALA A 73 -3.41 5.43 22.88
C ALA A 73 -4.40 6.60 22.81
N SER A 74 -3.92 7.80 22.47
CA SER A 74 -4.75 8.99 22.27
C SER A 74 -5.74 8.79 21.13
N THR A 75 -5.29 8.31 19.98
CA THR A 75 -6.12 8.00 18.81
C THR A 75 -7.19 6.96 19.17
N SER A 76 -6.81 5.85 19.81
CA SER A 76 -7.78 4.81 20.21
C SER A 76 -8.79 5.30 21.24
N THR A 77 -8.42 6.25 22.10
CA THR A 77 -9.34 6.88 23.08
C THR A 77 -10.33 7.81 22.37
N ILE A 78 -9.91 8.59 21.38
CA ILE A 78 -10.80 9.41 20.55
C ILE A 78 -11.79 8.53 19.82
N ILE A 79 -11.31 7.48 19.15
CA ILE A 79 -12.16 6.53 18.40
C ILE A 79 -13.21 5.92 19.33
N ARG A 80 -12.80 5.41 20.50
CA ARG A 80 -13.71 4.81 21.44
C ARG A 80 -14.74 5.81 21.97
N THR A 81 -14.34 7.05 22.20
CA THR A 81 -15.27 8.14 22.60
C THR A 81 -16.30 8.41 21.50
N CYS A 82 -15.88 8.46 20.25
CA CYS A 82 -16.77 8.62 19.09
C CYS A 82 -17.74 7.45 18.96
N GLU A 83 -17.28 6.19 19.07
CA GLU A 83 -18.12 5.00 19.05
C GLU A 83 -19.23 5.06 20.10
N LEU A 84 -18.91 5.45 21.33
CA LEU A 84 -19.88 5.60 22.42
C LEU A 84 -20.89 6.75 22.20
N LEU A 85 -20.53 7.72 21.36
CA LEU A 85 -21.40 8.80 20.93
C LEU A 85 -22.19 8.47 19.64
N GLY A 86 -21.91 7.34 18.98
CA GLY A 86 -22.49 6.97 17.68
C GLY A 86 -21.94 7.80 16.51
N ILE A 87 -20.68 8.26 16.60
CA ILE A 87 -19.96 9.07 15.62
C ILE A 87 -18.91 8.21 14.93
N ASP A 88 -18.84 8.27 13.61
CA ASP A 88 -17.86 7.53 12.82
C ASP A 88 -16.44 8.14 13.00
N ALA A 89 -15.49 7.30 13.37
CA ALA A 89 -14.09 7.71 13.56
C ALA A 89 -13.12 6.56 13.28
N TRP A 90 -11.91 6.92 12.78
CA TRP A 90 -10.86 5.94 12.47
C TRP A 90 -9.47 6.54 12.64
N SER A 91 -8.48 5.66 12.76
CA SER A 91 -7.08 6.04 12.85
C SER A 91 -6.52 6.46 11.49
N ARG A 92 -5.60 7.40 11.49
CA ARG A 92 -4.91 7.91 10.34
C ARG A 92 -3.42 8.07 10.64
N ASN A 93 -2.58 7.92 9.62
CA ASN A 93 -1.16 8.27 9.73
C ASN A 93 -0.98 9.78 9.56
N GLY A 94 -0.73 10.48 10.65
CA GLY A 94 -0.61 11.93 10.72
C GLY A 94 0.77 12.52 10.42
N ASN A 95 1.71 11.71 9.92
CA ASN A 95 3.11 12.13 9.78
C ASN A 95 3.34 13.32 8.85
N LYS A 96 2.55 13.46 7.81
CA LYS A 96 2.79 14.48 6.78
C LYS A 96 2.37 15.88 7.19
N ASP A 97 1.38 16.01 8.07
CA ASP A 97 0.76 17.29 8.39
C ASP A 97 1.47 18.07 9.50
N TYR A 98 2.12 17.39 10.44
CA TYR A 98 2.67 18.01 11.65
C TYR A 98 4.17 17.83 11.84
N GLY A 99 4.86 17.19 10.88
CA GLY A 99 6.30 16.96 10.99
C GLY A 99 6.71 16.04 12.15
N ALA A 100 5.79 15.22 12.62
CA ALA A 100 5.98 14.40 13.83
C ALA A 100 6.82 13.14 13.63
N GLY A 101 7.35 12.92 12.44
CA GLY A 101 8.15 11.72 12.11
C GLY A 101 7.33 10.48 11.74
N SER A 102 8.03 9.42 11.36
CA SER A 102 7.40 8.17 10.91
C SER A 102 6.75 7.42 12.06
N GLY A 103 5.45 7.26 12.07
CA GLY A 103 4.71 6.50 13.10
C GLY A 103 3.77 7.35 13.96
N HIS A 104 3.61 8.62 13.64
CA HIS A 104 2.61 9.44 14.32
C HIS A 104 1.19 9.07 13.84
N MET A 105 0.25 8.99 14.80
CA MET A 105 -1.16 8.68 14.56
C MET A 105 -2.04 9.79 15.08
N ASN A 106 -3.07 10.14 14.29
CA ASN A 106 -4.19 10.97 14.71
C ASN A 106 -5.53 10.35 14.27
N THR A 107 -6.63 11.05 14.47
CA THR A 107 -7.97 10.51 14.24
C THR A 107 -8.70 11.35 13.19
N MET A 108 -9.29 10.68 12.20
CA MET A 108 -10.34 11.25 11.37
C MET A 108 -11.70 10.95 11.98
N VAL A 109 -12.59 11.93 11.95
CA VAL A 109 -13.97 11.84 12.43
C VAL A 109 -14.90 12.32 11.33
N TYR A 110 -15.97 11.58 11.04
CA TYR A 110 -17.05 12.00 10.16
C TYR A 110 -18.29 12.34 10.99
N TYR A 111 -18.71 13.58 10.94
CA TYR A 111 -19.85 14.06 11.71
C TYR A 111 -20.61 15.17 10.94
N ASP A 112 -21.92 15.10 10.90
CA ASP A 112 -22.81 16.05 10.23
C ASP A 112 -22.41 16.41 8.79
N GLY A 113 -22.00 15.39 8.01
CA GLY A 113 -21.63 15.54 6.60
C GLY A 113 -20.22 16.10 6.35
N LYS A 114 -19.38 16.23 7.39
CA LYS A 114 -18.03 16.79 7.30
C LYS A 114 -16.99 15.90 7.96
N TYR A 115 -15.75 16.08 7.53
CA TYR A 115 -14.59 15.37 8.09
C TYR A 115 -13.80 16.31 9.00
N TYR A 116 -13.42 15.79 10.17
CA TYR A 116 -12.60 16.50 11.15
C TYR A 116 -11.36 15.68 11.44
N GLU A 117 -10.23 16.36 11.56
CA GLU A 117 -8.99 15.77 12.02
C GLU A 117 -8.76 16.15 13.48
N LEU A 118 -8.61 15.15 14.35
CA LEU A 118 -8.41 15.36 15.77
C LEU A 118 -7.02 14.88 16.20
N GLU A 119 -6.31 15.77 16.88
CA GLU A 119 -5.00 15.54 17.44
C GLU A 119 -5.03 15.84 18.94
N ALA A 120 -4.73 14.83 19.76
CA ALA A 120 -4.69 14.97 21.22
C ALA A 120 -3.32 15.38 21.77
N GLY A 121 -2.41 15.76 20.91
CA GLY A 121 -1.04 16.13 21.28
C GLY A 121 -0.04 14.99 21.24
N TYR A 122 1.21 15.32 21.00
CA TYR A 122 2.35 14.42 21.01
C TYR A 122 3.57 15.11 21.59
N SER A 123 4.55 14.31 21.97
CA SER A 123 5.85 14.68 22.53
C SER A 123 5.91 15.42 23.87
N GLY A 124 6.09 14.63 24.89
CA GLY A 124 7.02 14.83 25.99
C GLY A 124 6.83 15.97 26.95
N THR A 125 5.84 16.74 26.86
CA THR A 125 5.51 17.74 27.87
C THR A 125 4.02 17.72 28.12
N ALA A 126 3.65 17.85 29.37
CA ALA A 126 2.29 17.88 29.95
C ALA A 126 1.11 17.96 28.97
N PRO A 127 -0.07 17.46 29.32
CA PRO A 127 -1.17 17.25 28.41
C PRO A 127 -1.31 18.40 27.42
N ARG A 128 -1.15 18.07 26.16
CA ARG A 128 -1.31 19.05 25.11
C ARG A 128 -2.67 18.88 24.53
N TYR A 129 -3.23 19.97 24.31
CA TYR A 129 -4.49 19.93 23.63
C TYR A 129 -4.30 19.68 22.13
N TYR A 130 -5.33 19.37 21.51
CA TYR A 130 -5.59 18.96 20.14
C TYR A 130 -5.47 20.07 19.14
N SER A 131 -5.29 19.69 17.90
CA SER A 131 -5.82 20.49 16.81
C SER A 131 -7.02 19.77 16.19
N ALA A 132 -8.01 20.52 15.74
CA ALA A 132 -9.16 19.99 15.03
C ALA A 132 -9.39 20.84 13.78
N GLU A 133 -9.34 20.22 12.61
CA GLU A 133 -9.50 20.85 11.33
C GLU A 133 -10.70 20.25 10.60
N GLU A 134 -11.59 21.09 10.13
CA GLU A 134 -12.73 20.70 9.31
C GLU A 134 -12.26 20.49 7.88
N ARG A 135 -12.65 19.34 7.28
CA ARG A 135 -12.31 18.99 5.92
C ARG A 135 -13.57 18.74 5.08
N ASP A 136 -13.50 19.08 3.82
CA ASP A 136 -14.54 18.81 2.82
C ASP A 136 -14.16 17.66 1.87
N SER A 137 -13.00 17.05 2.06
CA SER A 137 -12.51 15.90 1.29
C SER A 137 -11.64 14.96 2.13
N LEU A 138 -11.72 13.65 1.81
CA LEU A 138 -10.80 12.63 2.34
C LEU A 138 -9.48 12.57 1.56
N PHE A 139 -9.42 13.15 0.37
CA PHE A 139 -8.18 13.30 -0.39
C PHE A 139 -7.42 14.54 0.05
N CYS A 140 -6.10 14.40 0.12
CA CYS A 140 -5.17 15.47 0.42
C CYS A 140 -4.48 15.93 -0.86
N PHE A 141 -4.47 17.25 -1.10
CA PHE A 141 -4.03 17.82 -2.36
C PHE A 141 -2.88 18.80 -2.17
N HIS A 142 -1.99 18.88 -3.17
CA HIS A 142 -1.09 20.01 -3.34
C HIS A 142 -1.47 20.82 -4.58
N ASP A 143 -1.35 22.13 -4.47
CA ASP A 143 -1.42 23.04 -5.62
C ASP A 143 -0.17 22.93 -6.46
N LYS A 144 -0.33 22.79 -7.78
CA LYS A 144 0.75 22.79 -8.75
C LYS A 144 0.91 24.18 -9.39
N ASP A 145 2.11 24.49 -9.87
CA ASP A 145 2.41 25.80 -10.51
C ASP A 145 1.58 26.07 -11.77
N ASP A 146 1.07 25.01 -12.42
CA ASP A 146 0.20 25.11 -13.61
C ASP A 146 -1.28 25.35 -13.29
N GLY A 147 -1.62 25.53 -12.01
CA GLY A 147 -2.98 25.75 -11.53
C GLY A 147 -3.82 24.47 -11.38
N THR A 148 -3.24 23.31 -11.62
CA THR A 148 -3.87 21.99 -11.37
C THR A 148 -3.53 21.48 -9.97
N LEU A 149 -4.03 20.28 -9.62
CA LEU A 149 -3.78 19.64 -8.34
C LEU A 149 -3.06 18.30 -8.53
N SER A 150 -2.25 17.96 -7.55
CA SER A 150 -1.82 16.57 -7.30
C SER A 150 -2.45 16.04 -6.02
N ILE A 151 -2.64 14.70 -5.94
CA ILE A 151 -3.10 14.02 -4.74
C ILE A 151 -1.91 13.30 -4.11
N TYR A 152 -1.68 13.55 -2.81
CA TYR A 152 -0.57 12.93 -2.09
C TYR A 152 -1.01 11.89 -1.03
N GLN A 153 -2.29 11.87 -0.60
CA GLN A 153 -2.79 10.94 0.42
C GLN A 153 -4.32 10.79 0.34
N TYR A 154 -4.81 9.64 0.82
CA TYR A 154 -6.23 9.37 1.07
C TYR A 154 -6.45 8.97 2.53
N ASP A 155 -7.27 9.71 3.26
CA ASP A 155 -7.52 9.57 4.69
C ASP A 155 -8.78 8.75 5.02
N GLY A 156 -9.47 8.22 4.01
CA GLY A 156 -10.69 7.44 4.17
C GLY A 156 -10.44 5.99 4.60
N GLN A 157 -11.53 5.31 4.95
CA GLN A 157 -11.57 3.87 5.20
C GLN A 157 -12.21 3.17 3.99
N LEU A 158 -11.56 2.11 3.54
CA LEU A 158 -12.04 1.27 2.43
C LEU A 158 -12.02 -0.20 2.87
N THR A 159 -12.89 -0.98 2.27
CA THR A 159 -12.90 -2.45 2.38
C THR A 159 -12.60 -3.08 1.02
N SER A 160 -12.37 -4.39 0.99
CA SER A 160 -12.08 -5.13 -0.25
C SER A 160 -13.22 -5.09 -1.29
N GLY A 161 -14.42 -4.65 -0.90
CA GLY A 161 -15.56 -4.46 -1.80
C GLY A 161 -15.69 -3.05 -2.36
N ASP A 162 -14.91 -2.10 -1.86
CA ASP A 162 -15.03 -0.69 -2.25
C ASP A 162 -14.14 -0.35 -3.45
N THR A 163 -14.53 0.71 -4.14
CA THR A 163 -13.72 1.35 -5.18
C THR A 163 -13.09 2.63 -4.64
N LEU A 164 -11.77 2.78 -4.80
CA LEU A 164 -11.11 4.05 -4.58
C LEU A 164 -11.34 4.92 -5.83
N GLU A 165 -12.30 5.83 -5.74
CA GLU A 165 -12.65 6.78 -6.80
C GLU A 165 -11.75 8.02 -6.70
N ILE A 166 -10.76 8.16 -7.59
CA ILE A 166 -9.95 9.36 -7.66
C ILE A 166 -10.74 10.50 -8.28
N PRO A 167 -10.88 11.67 -7.62
CA PRO A 167 -11.68 12.77 -8.15
C PRO A 167 -11.01 13.45 -9.35
N ALA A 168 -11.79 13.79 -10.38
CA ALA A 168 -11.30 14.56 -11.53
C ALA A 168 -11.00 16.02 -11.22
N THR A 169 -11.71 16.57 -10.21
CA THR A 169 -11.60 17.99 -9.81
C THR A 169 -11.82 18.13 -8.31
N TYR A 170 -11.21 19.13 -7.73
CA TYR A 170 -11.47 19.54 -6.36
C TYR A 170 -11.42 21.08 -6.26
N GLN A 171 -12.43 21.69 -5.62
CA GLN A 171 -12.59 23.15 -5.50
C GLN A 171 -12.43 23.92 -6.84
N GLY A 172 -12.92 23.32 -7.93
CA GLY A 172 -12.88 23.91 -9.27
C GLY A 172 -11.54 23.77 -10.01
N LYS A 173 -10.52 23.17 -9.39
CA LYS A 173 -9.23 22.85 -10.02
C LYS A 173 -9.21 21.40 -10.50
N THR A 174 -8.51 21.15 -11.62
CA THR A 174 -8.37 19.81 -12.18
C THR A 174 -7.30 19.02 -11.45
N VAL A 175 -7.59 17.77 -11.11
CA VAL A 175 -6.63 16.82 -10.54
C VAL A 175 -5.91 16.11 -11.69
N THR A 176 -4.59 16.22 -11.75
CA THR A 176 -3.79 15.71 -12.88
C THR A 176 -2.70 14.71 -12.50
N GLU A 177 -2.41 14.56 -11.23
CA GLU A 177 -1.30 13.73 -10.76
C GLU A 177 -1.64 12.99 -9.47
N ILE A 178 -1.21 11.72 -9.39
CA ILE A 178 -1.06 10.98 -8.14
C ILE A 178 0.43 11.03 -7.78
N GLU A 179 0.75 11.57 -6.62
CA GLU A 179 2.14 11.77 -6.20
C GLU A 179 2.87 10.46 -5.86
N ASP A 180 4.19 10.57 -5.79
CA ASP A 180 5.04 9.48 -5.34
C ASP A 180 4.61 9.03 -3.93
N GLN A 181 4.54 7.71 -3.73
CA GLN A 181 4.21 7.13 -2.43
C GLN A 181 2.83 7.56 -1.87
N PHE A 182 1.87 7.88 -2.72
CA PHE A 182 0.47 8.16 -2.33
C PHE A 182 -0.08 7.10 -1.35
N SER A 183 0.29 5.84 -1.54
CA SER A 183 -0.11 4.73 -0.68
C SER A 183 0.41 4.82 0.76
N GLN A 184 1.46 5.60 1.02
CA GLN A 184 1.98 5.79 2.37
C GLN A 184 1.05 6.66 3.19
N GLY A 185 0.47 6.07 4.23
CA GLY A 185 -0.51 6.73 5.09
C GLY A 185 -1.96 6.59 4.62
N SER A 186 -2.20 6.07 3.42
CA SER A 186 -3.55 5.77 2.92
C SER A 186 -4.04 4.39 3.37
N ASN A 187 -5.35 4.23 3.52
CA ASN A 187 -5.96 2.91 3.63
C ASN A 187 -5.89 2.21 2.27
N ARG A 188 -5.31 1.00 2.22
CA ARG A 188 -4.97 0.26 1.01
C ARG A 188 -5.80 -1.00 0.79
N THR A 189 -7.02 -1.05 1.36
CA THR A 189 -7.85 -2.28 1.35
C THR A 189 -8.95 -2.30 0.28
N CYS A 190 -9.01 -1.33 -0.63
CA CYS A 190 -10.03 -1.31 -1.69
C CYS A 190 -9.88 -2.47 -2.67
N GLY A 191 -11.00 -2.87 -3.29
CA GLY A 191 -11.05 -3.93 -4.31
C GLY A 191 -10.76 -3.43 -5.72
N THR A 192 -11.02 -2.16 -6.00
CA THR A 192 -10.80 -1.52 -7.31
C THR A 192 -10.25 -0.11 -7.14
N ILE A 193 -9.44 0.32 -8.09
CA ILE A 193 -8.95 1.70 -8.17
C ILE A 193 -9.44 2.30 -9.49
N HIS A 194 -10.13 3.43 -9.41
CA HIS A 194 -10.66 4.11 -10.58
C HIS A 194 -10.03 5.50 -10.75
N LEU A 195 -9.34 5.69 -11.88
CA LEU A 195 -8.68 6.94 -12.26
C LEU A 195 -9.52 7.69 -13.30
N PRO A 196 -9.78 9.00 -13.12
CA PRO A 196 -10.45 9.82 -14.12
C PRO A 196 -9.54 10.14 -15.30
N ASP A 197 -10.15 10.51 -16.45
CA ASP A 197 -9.45 10.91 -17.68
C ASP A 197 -8.64 12.21 -17.55
N THR A 198 -8.56 12.80 -16.37
CA THR A 198 -7.75 14.00 -16.10
C THR A 198 -6.35 13.66 -15.61
N ILE A 199 -6.11 12.42 -15.13
CA ILE A 199 -4.81 12.00 -14.61
C ILE A 199 -3.82 11.84 -15.76
N THR A 200 -2.68 12.53 -15.65
CA THR A 200 -1.60 12.50 -16.64
C THR A 200 -0.34 11.85 -16.10
N LYS A 201 -0.20 11.75 -14.78
CA LYS A 201 0.95 11.12 -14.13
C LYS A 201 0.54 10.31 -12.91
N ILE A 202 1.14 9.12 -12.80
CA ILE A 202 1.09 8.25 -11.62
C ILE A 202 2.53 8.16 -11.08
N GLY A 203 2.75 8.59 -9.86
CA GLY A 203 4.07 8.67 -9.22
C GLY A 203 4.68 7.31 -8.88
N ALA A 204 5.95 7.33 -8.50
CA ALA A 204 6.66 6.13 -8.05
C ALA A 204 6.02 5.58 -6.76
N PHE A 205 5.81 4.27 -6.71
CA PHE A 205 5.15 3.58 -5.58
C PHE A 205 3.78 4.16 -5.19
N ALA A 206 3.09 4.85 -6.09
CA ALA A 206 1.85 5.55 -5.79
C ALA A 206 0.77 4.61 -5.23
N PHE A 207 0.56 3.46 -5.85
CA PHE A 207 -0.41 2.44 -5.41
C PHE A 207 0.26 1.21 -4.80
N SER A 208 1.50 1.33 -4.33
CA SER A 208 2.20 0.21 -3.71
C SER A 208 1.46 -0.30 -2.47
N GLY A 209 1.30 -1.64 -2.35
CA GLY A 209 0.68 -2.29 -1.19
C GLY A 209 -0.85 -2.22 -1.16
N PHE A 210 -1.51 -1.88 -2.26
CA PHE A 210 -2.96 -2.09 -2.39
C PHE A 210 -3.26 -3.58 -2.61
N GLU A 211 -3.03 -4.38 -1.57
CA GLU A 211 -2.98 -5.85 -1.63
C GLU A 211 -4.32 -6.49 -2.04
N GLN A 212 -5.44 -5.81 -1.82
CA GLN A 212 -6.78 -6.32 -2.12
C GLN A 212 -7.30 -5.84 -3.49
N ALA A 213 -6.63 -4.87 -4.12
CA ALA A 213 -7.06 -4.36 -5.42
C ALA A 213 -6.89 -5.42 -6.52
N THR A 214 -7.98 -5.76 -7.21
CA THR A 214 -8.02 -6.75 -8.29
C THR A 214 -7.90 -6.13 -9.67
N SER A 215 -8.28 -4.86 -9.80
CA SER A 215 -8.21 -4.11 -11.07
C SER A 215 -7.93 -2.63 -10.85
N ILE A 216 -7.31 -2.03 -11.85
CA ILE A 216 -7.13 -0.60 -11.99
C ILE A 216 -7.26 -0.20 -13.46
N ASN A 217 -7.98 0.90 -13.74
CA ASN A 217 -8.00 1.47 -15.08
C ASN A 217 -6.81 2.41 -15.29
N ILE A 218 -6.25 2.38 -16.49
CA ILE A 218 -5.22 3.32 -16.95
C ILE A 218 -5.83 4.13 -18.12
N PRO A 219 -6.30 5.36 -17.86
CA PRO A 219 -6.91 6.18 -18.91
C PRO A 219 -5.86 6.66 -19.93
N ALA A 220 -6.33 6.98 -21.15
CA ALA A 220 -5.45 7.43 -22.24
C ALA A 220 -4.73 8.76 -21.96
N SER A 221 -5.20 9.53 -20.99
CA SER A 221 -4.56 10.75 -20.51
C SER A 221 -3.23 10.51 -19.79
N VAL A 222 -3.01 9.32 -19.23
CA VAL A 222 -1.78 8.99 -18.49
C VAL A 222 -0.60 8.95 -19.46
N LYS A 223 0.42 9.74 -19.18
CA LYS A 223 1.65 9.86 -19.96
C LYS A 223 2.85 9.25 -19.24
N GLU A 224 2.80 9.23 -17.91
CA GLU A 224 3.91 8.79 -17.08
C GLU A 224 3.41 7.89 -15.95
N ILE A 225 4.10 6.77 -15.75
CA ILE A 225 3.91 5.85 -14.63
C ILE A 225 5.30 5.63 -14.01
N GLY A 226 5.44 5.99 -12.74
CA GLY A 226 6.68 5.89 -11.98
C GLY A 226 7.03 4.46 -11.59
N THR A 227 8.30 4.25 -11.25
CA THR A 227 8.87 2.97 -10.83
C THR A 227 8.05 2.35 -9.68
N GLY A 228 7.74 1.07 -9.80
CA GLY A 228 7.05 0.33 -8.74
C GLY A 228 5.66 0.88 -8.38
N ALA A 229 5.03 1.67 -9.26
CA ALA A 229 3.74 2.31 -8.98
C ALA A 229 2.68 1.34 -8.42
N PHE A 230 2.73 0.07 -8.82
CA PHE A 230 1.80 -0.98 -8.41
C PHE A 230 2.50 -2.14 -7.67
N ALA A 231 3.67 -1.90 -7.08
CA ALA A 231 4.39 -2.91 -6.29
C ALA A 231 3.53 -3.41 -5.12
N GLN A 232 3.65 -4.69 -4.76
CA GLN A 232 2.86 -5.32 -3.67
C GLN A 232 1.32 -5.27 -3.86
N CYS A 233 0.80 -5.05 -5.06
CA CYS A 233 -0.63 -5.22 -5.34
C CYS A 233 -0.93 -6.72 -5.52
N LEU A 234 -0.98 -7.47 -4.43
CA LEU A 234 -0.94 -8.95 -4.43
C LEU A 234 -2.19 -9.64 -4.98
N SER A 235 -3.27 -8.92 -5.20
CA SER A 235 -4.50 -9.40 -5.84
C SER A 235 -4.72 -8.84 -7.24
N LEU A 236 -3.81 -7.98 -7.74
CA LEU A 236 -3.99 -7.33 -9.04
C LEU A 236 -3.79 -8.31 -10.18
N GLU A 237 -4.88 -8.61 -10.88
CA GLU A 237 -4.92 -9.57 -11.98
C GLU A 237 -4.85 -8.90 -13.35
N ASN A 238 -5.36 -7.66 -13.44
CA ASN A 238 -5.50 -6.98 -14.73
C ASN A 238 -5.38 -5.45 -14.63
N PHE A 239 -4.86 -4.86 -15.71
CA PHE A 239 -4.87 -3.43 -15.96
C PHE A 239 -5.87 -3.14 -17.08
N GLU A 240 -6.80 -2.21 -16.86
CA GLU A 240 -7.80 -1.82 -17.86
C GLU A 240 -7.33 -0.55 -18.60
N CYS A 241 -6.65 -0.71 -19.73
CA CYS A 241 -6.22 0.42 -20.54
C CYS A 241 -7.39 0.96 -21.37
N THR A 242 -7.97 2.08 -20.94
CA THR A 242 -9.19 2.67 -21.52
C THR A 242 -8.90 3.87 -22.42
N GLY A 243 -9.78 4.12 -23.39
CA GLY A 243 -9.67 5.24 -24.31
C GLY A 243 -8.82 5.00 -25.55
N MET A 244 -9.05 5.81 -26.60
CA MET A 244 -8.26 5.77 -27.84
C MET A 244 -6.94 6.54 -27.67
N GLY A 245 -5.86 6.00 -28.25
CA GLY A 245 -4.54 6.63 -28.19
C GLY A 245 -3.84 6.47 -26.84
N ASN A 246 -4.24 5.45 -26.05
CA ASN A 246 -3.59 5.16 -24.78
C ASN A 246 -2.09 4.87 -24.98
N ASN A 247 -1.26 5.44 -24.12
CA ASN A 247 0.20 5.25 -24.11
C ASN A 247 0.58 3.87 -23.57
N TYR A 248 -0.37 3.13 -23.02
CA TYR A 248 -0.18 1.85 -22.37
C TYR A 248 -1.11 0.80 -22.95
N ALA A 249 -0.73 -0.45 -22.83
CA ALA A 249 -1.52 -1.61 -23.22
C ALA A 249 -1.44 -2.68 -22.14
N SER A 250 -2.51 -3.44 -21.95
CA SER A 250 -2.50 -4.62 -21.07
C SER A 250 -2.64 -5.89 -21.90
N GLN A 251 -1.87 -6.90 -21.52
CA GLN A 251 -2.00 -8.25 -22.07
C GLN A 251 -1.54 -9.27 -21.03
N ASN A 252 -2.35 -10.31 -20.81
CA ASN A 252 -2.08 -11.38 -19.84
C ASN A 252 -1.83 -10.83 -18.42
N GLY A 253 -2.51 -9.75 -18.05
CA GLY A 253 -2.35 -9.07 -16.76
C GLY A 253 -1.10 -8.20 -16.64
N ILE A 254 -0.19 -8.19 -17.62
CA ILE A 254 0.98 -7.32 -17.61
C ILE A 254 0.64 -5.99 -18.28
N LEU A 255 1.04 -4.89 -17.64
CA LEU A 255 1.00 -3.54 -18.20
C LEU A 255 2.24 -3.30 -19.04
N TYR A 256 2.05 -2.79 -20.26
CA TYR A 256 3.11 -2.50 -21.22
C TYR A 256 3.04 -1.07 -21.73
N SER A 257 4.14 -0.60 -22.37
CA SER A 257 4.08 0.48 -23.36
C SER A 257 3.07 0.12 -24.47
N CYS A 258 2.52 1.13 -25.18
CA CYS A 258 1.46 0.90 -26.16
C CYS A 258 1.88 -0.05 -27.30
N ASP A 259 3.17 -0.08 -27.66
CA ASP A 259 3.75 -1.01 -28.65
C ASP A 259 4.11 -2.38 -28.07
N LYS A 260 3.87 -2.60 -26.78
CA LYS A 260 4.15 -3.81 -25.99
C LYS A 260 5.62 -4.23 -25.95
N LYS A 261 6.52 -3.30 -26.19
CA LYS A 261 7.96 -3.58 -26.12
C LYS A 261 8.53 -3.51 -24.72
N ILE A 262 7.93 -2.72 -23.83
CA ILE A 262 8.38 -2.55 -22.45
C ILE A 262 7.31 -3.10 -21.52
N ALA A 263 7.65 -4.08 -20.70
CA ALA A 263 6.83 -4.55 -19.59
C ALA A 263 7.04 -3.63 -18.39
N ILE A 264 5.99 -2.88 -18.00
CA ILE A 264 6.05 -1.81 -16.99
C ILE A 264 5.67 -2.30 -15.61
N SER A 265 4.65 -3.17 -15.53
CA SER A 265 4.23 -3.79 -14.27
C SER A 265 3.60 -5.16 -14.50
N GLY A 266 3.95 -6.11 -13.68
CA GLY A 266 3.44 -7.48 -13.75
C GLY A 266 2.29 -7.74 -12.79
N PRO A 267 1.41 -8.73 -13.13
CA PRO A 267 0.33 -9.17 -12.25
C PRO A 267 0.86 -9.98 -11.07
N ALA A 268 0.07 -10.04 -10.01
CA ALA A 268 0.37 -10.84 -8.83
C ALA A 268 0.04 -12.34 -9.01
N VAL A 269 0.53 -12.94 -10.06
CA VAL A 269 0.29 -14.36 -10.38
C VAL A 269 1.58 -15.18 -10.34
N ASN A 270 1.43 -16.47 -10.12
CA ASN A 270 2.58 -17.37 -9.91
C ASN A 270 3.45 -17.59 -11.16
N ASN A 271 2.90 -17.38 -12.38
CA ASN A 271 3.61 -17.63 -13.64
C ASN A 271 3.09 -16.71 -14.76
N PRO A 272 3.41 -15.41 -14.73
CA PRO A 272 2.96 -14.46 -15.75
C PRO A 272 3.51 -14.80 -17.13
N GLN A 273 2.73 -14.49 -18.18
CA GLN A 273 3.10 -14.77 -19.57
C GLN A 273 3.29 -13.48 -20.34
N PHE A 274 4.49 -13.24 -20.85
CA PHE A 274 4.80 -12.05 -21.62
C PHE A 274 4.09 -12.02 -22.98
N ALA A 275 3.78 -10.81 -23.44
CA ALA A 275 3.36 -10.56 -24.82
C ALA A 275 4.50 -10.91 -25.80
N SER A 276 4.12 -11.26 -27.03
CA SER A 276 5.09 -11.51 -28.10
C SER A 276 5.87 -10.23 -28.43
N GLY A 277 7.18 -10.35 -28.54
CA GLY A 277 8.06 -9.24 -29.00
C GLY A 277 8.43 -8.23 -27.91
N VAL A 278 8.15 -8.50 -26.62
CA VAL A 278 8.65 -7.68 -25.52
C VAL A 278 10.18 -7.66 -25.54
N GLN A 279 10.78 -6.47 -25.35
CA GLN A 279 12.22 -6.24 -25.45
C GLN A 279 12.87 -5.85 -24.13
N GLN A 280 12.07 -5.26 -23.23
CA GLN A 280 12.55 -4.70 -21.97
C GLN A 280 11.60 -5.03 -20.83
N ILE A 281 12.15 -5.33 -19.66
CA ILE A 281 11.44 -5.38 -18.38
C ILE A 281 11.90 -4.15 -17.61
N ALA A 282 10.96 -3.25 -17.32
CA ALA A 282 11.24 -1.95 -16.70
C ALA A 282 11.68 -2.09 -15.24
N GLU A 283 12.26 -1.02 -14.72
CA GLU A 283 12.65 -0.87 -13.33
C GLU A 283 11.48 -1.17 -12.38
N GLY A 284 11.71 -2.08 -11.43
CA GLY A 284 10.72 -2.46 -10.44
C GLY A 284 9.48 -3.20 -10.95
N ALA A 285 9.43 -3.63 -12.22
CA ALA A 285 8.22 -4.13 -12.89
C ALA A 285 7.51 -5.28 -12.17
N PHE A 286 8.24 -6.16 -11.50
CA PHE A 286 7.71 -7.29 -10.71
C PHE A 286 8.15 -7.21 -9.25
N SER A 287 8.69 -6.09 -8.79
CA SER A 287 9.22 -5.96 -7.44
C SER A 287 8.16 -6.26 -6.37
N TYR A 288 8.60 -6.89 -5.29
CA TYR A 288 7.76 -7.29 -4.16
C TYR A 288 6.62 -8.26 -4.51
N ASN A 289 6.68 -8.93 -5.66
CA ASN A 289 5.66 -9.91 -6.06
C ASN A 289 5.88 -11.24 -5.33
N THR A 290 5.25 -11.40 -4.19
CA THR A 290 5.38 -12.59 -3.35
C THR A 290 4.60 -13.81 -3.88
N ASN A 291 3.72 -13.61 -4.86
CA ASN A 291 3.00 -14.68 -5.54
C ASN A 291 3.79 -15.29 -6.71
N LEU A 292 4.84 -14.61 -7.16
CA LEU A 292 5.67 -15.07 -8.28
C LEU A 292 6.51 -16.27 -7.85
N VAL A 293 6.27 -17.43 -8.44
CA VAL A 293 7.04 -18.67 -8.17
C VAL A 293 7.97 -19.00 -9.33
N LYS A 294 7.52 -18.78 -10.55
CA LYS A 294 8.30 -19.01 -11.77
C LYS A 294 7.93 -18.00 -12.85
N ILE A 295 8.86 -17.74 -13.76
CA ILE A 295 8.63 -16.90 -14.92
C ILE A 295 9.53 -17.35 -16.07
N VAL A 296 9.02 -17.23 -17.30
CA VAL A 296 9.78 -17.47 -18.51
C VAL A 296 9.96 -16.16 -19.24
N ILE A 297 11.18 -15.65 -19.30
CA ILE A 297 11.54 -14.43 -20.02
C ILE A 297 11.87 -14.83 -21.46
N PRO A 298 11.14 -14.27 -22.46
CA PRO A 298 11.29 -14.67 -23.84
C PRO A 298 12.61 -14.20 -24.45
N GLU A 299 13.02 -14.84 -25.55
CA GLU A 299 14.26 -14.54 -26.27
C GLU A 299 14.35 -13.10 -26.80
N SER A 300 13.19 -12.47 -27.03
CA SER A 300 13.13 -11.08 -27.51
C SER A 300 13.54 -10.04 -26.46
N VAL A 301 13.61 -10.40 -25.16
CA VAL A 301 14.05 -9.49 -24.10
C VAL A 301 15.57 -9.34 -24.16
N THR A 302 16.02 -8.10 -24.24
CA THR A 302 17.42 -7.71 -24.27
C THR A 302 17.85 -6.93 -23.03
N THR A 303 16.90 -6.41 -22.26
CA THR A 303 17.19 -5.59 -21.07
C THR A 303 16.24 -5.95 -19.93
N ILE A 304 16.82 -6.14 -18.76
CA ILE A 304 16.09 -6.26 -17.48
C ILE A 304 16.66 -5.17 -16.58
N GLU A 305 15.84 -4.15 -16.29
CA GLU A 305 16.29 -2.96 -15.57
C GLU A 305 16.42 -3.18 -14.06
N ASP A 306 16.84 -2.11 -13.37
CA ASP A 306 17.14 -2.12 -11.94
C ASP A 306 15.97 -2.65 -11.15
N ALA A 307 16.24 -3.45 -10.13
CA ALA A 307 15.23 -3.95 -9.17
C ALA A 307 13.99 -4.64 -9.79
N ALA A 308 14.03 -5.07 -11.07
CA ALA A 308 12.87 -5.60 -11.79
C ALA A 308 12.13 -6.74 -11.06
N PHE A 309 12.84 -7.54 -10.28
CA PHE A 309 12.32 -8.65 -9.44
C PHE A 309 12.80 -8.52 -7.99
N PHE A 310 13.02 -7.31 -7.50
CA PHE A 310 13.47 -7.04 -6.14
C PHE A 310 12.46 -7.58 -5.13
N ASP A 311 12.91 -8.25 -4.07
CA ASP A 311 12.08 -8.83 -3.00
C ASP A 311 11.00 -9.83 -3.46
N CYS A 312 11.23 -10.52 -4.59
CA CYS A 312 10.39 -11.64 -5.03
C CYS A 312 10.82 -12.93 -4.31
N TYR A 313 10.72 -12.97 -2.99
CA TYR A 313 11.28 -14.08 -2.18
C TYR A 313 10.63 -15.45 -2.41
N SER A 314 9.45 -15.52 -3.05
CA SER A 314 8.82 -16.79 -3.42
C SER A 314 9.31 -17.36 -4.76
N VAL A 315 10.07 -16.56 -5.55
CA VAL A 315 10.51 -16.99 -6.88
C VAL A 315 11.59 -18.08 -6.76
N LYS A 316 11.33 -19.20 -7.44
CA LYS A 316 12.23 -20.37 -7.42
C LYS A 316 12.92 -20.59 -8.76
N ASN A 317 12.23 -20.25 -9.86
CA ASN A 317 12.74 -20.52 -11.20
C ASN A 317 12.46 -19.34 -12.14
N VAL A 318 13.53 -18.77 -12.66
CA VAL A 318 13.47 -17.81 -13.76
C VAL A 318 14.20 -18.41 -14.95
N THR A 319 13.46 -18.67 -16.02
CA THR A 319 14.03 -19.18 -17.28
C THR A 319 14.19 -18.01 -18.24
N ILE A 320 15.41 -17.74 -18.68
CA ILE A 320 15.73 -16.65 -19.60
C ILE A 320 16.21 -17.27 -20.91
N LYS A 321 15.42 -17.06 -21.98
CA LYS A 321 15.71 -17.66 -23.29
C LYS A 321 16.73 -16.87 -24.11
N GLY A 322 16.84 -15.57 -23.85
CA GLY A 322 17.83 -14.69 -24.49
C GLY A 322 19.25 -14.98 -24.00
N THR A 323 20.23 -14.83 -24.87
CA THR A 323 21.66 -15.05 -24.56
C THR A 323 22.42 -13.75 -24.31
N ASP A 324 21.97 -12.67 -24.95
CA ASP A 324 22.58 -11.33 -24.90
C ASP A 324 21.63 -10.37 -24.15
N ILE A 325 21.72 -10.39 -22.83
CA ILE A 325 20.86 -9.61 -21.94
C ILE A 325 21.71 -8.67 -21.11
N THR A 326 21.29 -7.41 -21.06
CA THR A 326 21.80 -6.42 -20.12
C THR A 326 20.97 -6.49 -18.83
N PHE A 327 21.64 -6.68 -17.69
CA PHE A 327 21.02 -6.65 -16.38
C PHE A 327 21.33 -5.33 -15.68
N GLY A 328 20.30 -4.72 -15.09
CA GLY A 328 20.45 -3.61 -14.16
C GLY A 328 20.95 -4.05 -12.79
N SER A 329 20.94 -3.12 -11.85
CA SER A 329 21.36 -3.36 -10.46
C SER A 329 20.25 -4.05 -9.66
N ASN A 330 20.62 -4.94 -8.75
CA ASN A 330 19.70 -5.56 -7.80
C ASN A 330 18.48 -6.28 -8.42
N VAL A 331 18.58 -6.74 -9.67
CA VAL A 331 17.44 -7.32 -10.40
C VAL A 331 16.74 -8.40 -9.60
N PHE A 332 17.49 -9.32 -8.98
CA PHE A 332 16.96 -10.41 -8.15
C PHE A 332 17.40 -10.32 -6.68
N TYR A 333 17.56 -9.09 -6.18
CA TYR A 333 17.91 -8.91 -4.77
C TYR A 333 16.84 -9.56 -3.86
N ASN A 334 17.29 -10.24 -2.82
CA ASN A 334 16.44 -10.97 -1.84
C ASN A 334 15.55 -12.08 -2.43
N CYS A 335 15.95 -12.68 -3.57
CA CYS A 335 15.33 -13.87 -4.15
C CYS A 335 16.09 -15.13 -3.70
N SER A 336 16.02 -15.49 -2.42
CA SER A 336 16.92 -16.42 -1.74
C SER A 336 16.87 -17.88 -2.25
N GLU A 337 15.74 -18.31 -2.84
CA GLU A 337 15.57 -19.68 -3.37
C GLU A 337 15.66 -19.75 -4.90
N LEU A 338 16.12 -18.67 -5.53
CA LEU A 338 16.15 -18.55 -6.99
C LEU A 338 17.18 -19.49 -7.64
N THR A 339 16.75 -20.13 -8.71
CA THR A 339 17.58 -20.74 -9.74
C THR A 339 17.34 -20.03 -11.07
N LEU A 340 18.38 -19.45 -11.66
CA LEU A 340 18.34 -18.94 -13.03
C LEU A 340 18.59 -20.09 -14.01
N ARG A 341 17.81 -20.15 -15.08
CA ARG A 341 18.00 -21.07 -16.18
C ARG A 341 18.26 -20.29 -17.46
N GLY A 342 19.34 -20.60 -18.14
CA GLY A 342 19.77 -19.95 -19.36
C GLY A 342 20.72 -20.81 -20.17
N THR A 343 21.19 -20.28 -21.29
CA THR A 343 22.19 -20.95 -22.11
C THR A 343 23.57 -20.85 -21.45
N VAL A 344 24.32 -21.95 -21.42
CA VAL A 344 25.72 -21.94 -20.93
C VAL A 344 26.57 -20.97 -21.77
N GLY A 345 27.41 -20.20 -21.11
CA GLY A 345 28.26 -19.18 -21.72
C GLY A 345 27.54 -17.85 -22.04
N SER A 346 26.25 -17.72 -21.67
CA SER A 346 25.49 -16.49 -21.89
C SER A 346 25.69 -15.45 -20.77
N ALA A 347 25.18 -14.24 -21.00
CA ALA A 347 25.12 -13.18 -19.99
C ALA A 347 24.33 -13.60 -18.74
N VAL A 348 23.38 -14.54 -18.87
CA VAL A 348 22.60 -15.06 -17.74
C VAL A 348 23.47 -15.89 -16.79
N GLU A 349 24.35 -16.76 -17.31
CA GLU A 349 25.27 -17.52 -16.47
C GLU A 349 26.29 -16.61 -15.78
N THR A 350 26.80 -15.61 -16.51
CA THR A 350 27.72 -14.61 -15.95
C THR A 350 27.07 -13.86 -14.79
N TYR A 351 25.87 -13.34 -15.00
CA TYR A 351 25.10 -12.63 -13.96
C TYR A 351 24.81 -13.51 -12.74
N ALA A 352 24.40 -14.77 -12.96
CA ALA A 352 24.15 -15.71 -11.87
C ALA A 352 25.40 -15.91 -11.00
N ASN A 353 26.55 -16.16 -11.63
CA ASN A 353 27.81 -16.39 -10.93
C ASN A 353 28.29 -15.14 -10.15
N GLU A 354 28.18 -13.96 -10.73
CA GLU A 354 28.58 -12.69 -10.11
C GLU A 354 27.70 -12.36 -8.88
N ASN A 355 26.43 -12.77 -8.89
CA ASN A 355 25.48 -12.50 -7.82
C ASN A 355 25.23 -13.69 -6.87
N GLY A 356 25.96 -14.80 -7.02
CA GLY A 356 25.85 -15.98 -6.16
C GLY A 356 24.50 -16.71 -6.30
N ILE A 357 23.85 -16.59 -7.45
CA ILE A 357 22.56 -17.24 -7.74
C ILE A 357 22.83 -18.60 -8.39
N ALA A 358 22.06 -19.61 -8.01
CA ALA A 358 22.17 -20.93 -8.64
C ALA A 358 21.84 -20.86 -10.14
N PHE A 359 22.70 -21.43 -10.97
CA PHE A 359 22.50 -21.49 -12.43
C PHE A 359 22.29 -22.92 -12.93
N ARG A 360 21.46 -23.09 -13.96
CA ARG A 360 21.28 -24.32 -14.72
C ARG A 360 21.15 -24.08 -16.21
N ASP A 361 21.68 -25.00 -16.99
CA ASP A 361 21.46 -24.98 -18.43
C ASP A 361 19.96 -25.11 -18.76
N ILE A 362 19.48 -24.29 -19.67
CA ILE A 362 18.12 -24.33 -20.19
C ILE A 362 17.81 -25.69 -20.88
N GLN A 363 18.83 -26.36 -21.40
CA GLN A 363 18.74 -27.67 -22.04
C GLN A 363 18.67 -28.81 -21.03
N GLU A 364 19.07 -28.59 -19.78
CA GLU A 364 18.95 -29.66 -18.75
C GLU A 364 17.47 -29.88 -18.40
N PRO A 365 17.02 -31.13 -18.35
CA PRO A 365 15.67 -31.45 -17.88
C PRO A 365 15.48 -31.01 -16.42
N PRO A 366 14.28 -30.62 -16.00
CA PRO A 366 14.00 -30.27 -14.62
C PRO A 366 14.29 -31.45 -13.70
N LYS A 367 15.07 -31.24 -12.63
CA LYS A 367 15.26 -32.27 -11.58
C LYS A 367 13.92 -32.40 -10.84
N ASN A 368 13.28 -33.52 -10.89
CA ASN A 368 11.97 -33.93 -10.34
C ASN A 368 10.92 -34.14 -11.43
N GLY A 369 11.11 -35.11 -12.24
CA GLY A 369 10.13 -35.55 -13.22
C GLY A 369 10.70 -36.65 -14.16
N LEU A 370 9.79 -37.27 -14.86
CA LEU A 370 10.14 -38.13 -15.95
C LEU A 370 10.56 -37.30 -17.15
N TYR A 371 11.75 -37.53 -17.71
CA TYR A 371 12.15 -36.96 -18.99
C TYR A 371 12.59 -38.10 -19.94
N GLN A 372 12.38 -37.89 -21.21
CA GLN A 372 12.72 -38.86 -22.24
C GLN A 372 14.09 -38.50 -22.85
N GLU A 373 15.01 -39.42 -22.80
CA GLU A 373 16.30 -39.31 -23.46
C GLU A 373 16.44 -40.48 -24.44
N GLY A 374 16.28 -40.22 -25.73
CA GLY A 374 16.12 -41.25 -26.75
C GLY A 374 14.85 -42.10 -26.52
N ASP A 375 14.97 -43.41 -26.48
CA ASP A 375 13.86 -44.32 -26.19
C ASP A 375 13.66 -44.60 -24.70
N SER A 376 14.43 -44.00 -23.82
CA SER A 376 14.42 -44.25 -22.37
C SER A 376 13.78 -43.10 -21.58
N TRP A 377 12.99 -43.46 -20.55
CA TRP A 377 12.44 -42.52 -19.56
C TRP A 377 13.31 -42.55 -18.30
N ASN A 378 13.80 -41.39 -17.93
CA ASN A 378 14.61 -41.21 -16.73
C ASN A 378 13.82 -40.32 -15.71
N TYR A 379 14.03 -40.63 -14.42
CA TYR A 379 13.46 -39.83 -13.31
C TYR A 379 14.59 -39.14 -12.56
N TYR A 380 14.51 -37.83 -12.39
CA TYR A 380 15.41 -37.05 -11.56
C TYR A 380 14.77 -36.61 -10.27
#